data_466f7848daea0453cacc4de9cb85eebd
#
_entry.id   466f7848daea0453cacc4de9cb85eebd
#
_cell.length_a   1.000
_cell.length_b   1.000
_cell.length_c   1.000
_cell.angle_alpha   90.00
_cell.angle_beta   90.00
_cell.angle_gamma   90.00
#
_symmetry.space_group_name_H-M   'P 1'
#
loop_
_entity.id
_entity.type
_entity.pdbx_description
1 polymer ?
#
loop_
_entity_poly.entity_id
_entity_poly.type
_entity_poly.pdbx_seq_one_letter_code
_entity_poly.pdbx_strand_id
1 'polypeptide(L)'
;MPYSLREFSFSTSLKFFLLFTIIITLCCFIGITSRPLSFLAFFWPANSVFLGLLLRFPQTRQIGSFAGAFTGYMIADLVNGTPLFLTLILTISNYLYVVTTLALAILFNRHIKAAYQGYSYLLLFALCGIGSITGALFAATFVPMFNTKFMIGSFWAEFGYWVTSELQNALLLLPIILNIPPYLKIKNHLKGNRIYIKAIDFLPLFAVLISIGVSYYDSGPGSLLYPIAALIWCAIRYKPIIVALITSFTSAYIIYHVSGHYLLLYPQDYLGNTISIRIGLIMMTVAPLTVSSISALHSELIQKLQHAIAHDELTSSLTRRQFLQSVRLLQEKVQKENKTSAFFMLDVDHFKKVNDSYGHLIGDRALQTCVTTIQNILHPHDLLGRFGGEEFAIFIPDTTREAAFELAERIRIQISQQPIYVYGKLPIFVQVSIGISLYSPSYHRSIESLFKEADDALYQAKRQGRNRVFISL
;
A
#
# COMPACT_ATOMS: atom_id res chain seq x y z
N MET A 1 17.18 9.16 11.62
CA MET A 1 17.93 8.46 12.68
C MET A 1 19.08 7.73 12.02
N PRO A 2 20.34 7.92 12.44
CA PRO A 2 21.47 7.21 11.88
C PRO A 2 21.36 5.72 12.23
N TYR A 3 21.67 4.87 11.28
CA TYR A 3 21.73 3.42 11.48
C TYR A 3 22.79 3.14 12.56
N SER A 4 22.35 2.79 13.78
CA SER A 4 23.22 2.15 14.75
C SER A 4 23.74 0.86 14.11
N LEU A 5 25.05 0.70 14.06
CA LEU A 5 25.72 -0.57 13.78
C LEU A 5 25.18 -1.60 14.79
N ARG A 6 24.14 -2.36 14.41
CA ARG A 6 23.72 -3.51 15.21
C ARG A 6 24.86 -4.50 15.16
N GLU A 7 25.34 -4.87 16.33
CA GLU A 7 26.34 -5.93 16.52
C GLU A 7 26.01 -7.12 15.62
N PHE A 8 26.94 -7.47 14.73
CA PHE A 8 26.83 -8.62 13.86
C PHE A 8 26.93 -9.88 14.73
N SER A 9 25.78 -10.40 15.19
CA SER A 9 25.76 -11.70 15.86
C SER A 9 26.05 -12.77 14.82
N PHE A 10 27.12 -13.53 15.03
CA PHE A 10 27.49 -14.71 14.21
C PHE A 10 26.31 -15.66 14.01
N SER A 11 25.51 -15.88 15.06
CA SER A 11 24.30 -16.72 15.02
C SER A 11 23.27 -16.20 14.00
N THR A 12 23.10 -14.87 13.89
CA THR A 12 22.15 -14.26 12.94
C THR A 12 22.65 -14.41 11.51
N SER A 13 23.96 -14.20 11.28
CA SER A 13 24.57 -14.36 9.96
C SER A 13 24.51 -15.81 9.48
N LEU A 14 24.72 -16.77 10.37
CA LEU A 14 24.60 -18.20 10.06
C LEU A 14 23.15 -18.60 9.71
N LYS A 15 22.15 -18.07 10.41
CA LYS A 15 20.73 -18.29 10.07
C LYS A 15 20.41 -17.80 8.66
N PHE A 16 20.84 -16.62 8.30
CA PHE A 16 20.62 -16.07 6.95
C PHE A 16 21.41 -16.85 5.90
N PHE A 17 22.63 -17.31 6.21
CA PHE A 17 23.39 -18.17 5.32
C PHE A 17 22.61 -19.43 4.97
N LEU A 18 22.14 -20.19 5.95
CA LEU A 18 21.39 -21.42 5.72
C LEU A 18 20.06 -21.14 4.98
N LEU A 19 19.32 -20.09 5.39
CA LEU A 19 18.06 -19.72 4.77
C LEU A 19 18.22 -19.40 3.28
N PHE A 20 19.20 -18.55 2.94
CA PHE A 20 19.41 -18.15 1.54
C PHE A 20 20.02 -19.29 0.71
N THR A 21 20.87 -20.14 1.28
CA THR A 21 21.33 -21.35 0.60
C THR A 21 20.14 -22.20 0.16
N ILE A 22 19.22 -22.50 1.07
CA ILE A 22 18.05 -23.34 0.76
C ILE A 22 17.14 -22.67 -0.28
N ILE A 23 16.77 -21.40 -0.04
CA ILE A 23 15.85 -20.68 -0.94
C ILE A 23 16.42 -20.60 -2.35
N ILE A 24 17.68 -20.19 -2.49
CA ILE A 24 18.29 -19.99 -3.81
C ILE A 24 18.52 -21.32 -4.52
N THR A 25 18.96 -22.36 -3.82
CA THR A 25 19.08 -23.71 -4.39
C THR A 25 17.74 -24.20 -4.95
N LEU A 26 16.65 -24.06 -4.18
CA LEU A 26 15.30 -24.44 -4.65
C LEU A 26 14.87 -23.62 -5.87
N CYS A 27 15.09 -22.30 -5.85
CA CYS A 27 14.80 -21.43 -7.00
C CYS A 27 15.61 -21.83 -8.24
N CYS A 28 16.88 -22.17 -8.08
CA CYS A 28 17.72 -22.66 -9.17
C CYS A 28 17.21 -24.00 -9.74
N PHE A 29 16.80 -24.95 -8.90
CA PHE A 29 16.20 -26.19 -9.37
C PHE A 29 14.93 -25.97 -10.18
N ILE A 30 14.04 -25.05 -9.75
CA ILE A 30 12.88 -24.64 -10.54
C ILE A 30 13.33 -24.09 -11.92
N GLY A 31 14.37 -23.26 -11.93
CA GLY A 31 14.94 -22.75 -13.18
C GLY A 31 15.49 -23.84 -14.08
N ILE A 32 16.26 -24.79 -13.52
CA ILE A 32 16.87 -25.89 -14.27
C ILE A 32 15.82 -26.82 -14.86
N THR A 33 14.74 -27.14 -14.13
CA THR A 33 13.63 -27.95 -14.64
C THR A 33 12.85 -27.27 -15.77
N SER A 34 12.95 -25.94 -15.90
CA SER A 34 12.32 -25.16 -16.97
C SER A 34 13.16 -25.09 -18.26
N ARG A 35 14.34 -25.74 -18.31
CA ARG A 35 15.23 -25.77 -19.50
C ARG A 35 14.66 -26.69 -20.56
N PRO A 36 14.34 -26.22 -21.77
CA PRO A 36 14.00 -27.09 -22.87
C PRO A 36 15.30 -27.66 -23.48
N LEU A 37 15.42 -28.99 -23.54
CA LEU A 37 16.42 -29.73 -24.33
C LEU A 37 17.85 -29.13 -24.31
N SER A 38 18.46 -28.94 -23.15
CA SER A 38 19.84 -28.44 -22.97
C SER A 38 20.07 -26.95 -23.18
N PHE A 39 19.04 -26.12 -23.40
CA PHE A 39 19.13 -24.69 -23.56
C PHE A 39 18.95 -23.91 -22.25
N LEU A 40 19.15 -22.57 -22.32
CA LEU A 40 18.95 -21.65 -21.19
C LEU A 40 17.50 -21.71 -20.66
N ALA A 41 17.32 -21.56 -19.36
CA ALA A 41 16.02 -21.66 -18.70
C ALA A 41 15.01 -20.63 -19.24
N PHE A 42 13.75 -21.05 -19.44
CA PHE A 42 12.67 -20.13 -19.74
C PHE A 42 12.35 -19.21 -18.59
N PHE A 43 12.44 -19.73 -17.39
CA PHE A 43 12.12 -19.05 -16.15
C PHE A 43 13.25 -19.28 -15.13
N TRP A 44 13.86 -18.21 -14.66
CA TRP A 44 14.95 -18.24 -13.70
C TRP A 44 14.62 -17.39 -12.47
N PRO A 45 13.89 -17.95 -11.47
CA PRO A 45 13.41 -17.17 -10.34
C PRO A 45 14.48 -16.73 -9.34
N ALA A 46 15.63 -17.39 -9.30
CA ALA A 46 16.63 -17.24 -8.24
C ALA A 46 17.09 -15.79 -8.05
N ASN A 47 17.43 -15.09 -9.14
CA ASN A 47 17.94 -13.73 -9.09
C ASN A 47 16.87 -12.73 -8.60
N SER A 48 15.66 -12.87 -9.09
CA SER A 48 14.53 -12.01 -8.72
C SER A 48 14.06 -12.26 -7.30
N VAL A 49 14.07 -13.49 -6.82
CA VAL A 49 13.76 -13.84 -5.43
C VAL A 49 14.83 -13.29 -4.49
N PHE A 50 16.12 -13.49 -4.82
CA PHE A 50 17.23 -12.95 -4.03
C PHE A 50 17.15 -11.43 -3.92
N LEU A 51 17.05 -10.73 -5.05
CA LEU A 51 16.91 -9.26 -5.09
C LEU A 51 15.67 -8.80 -4.34
N GLY A 52 14.53 -9.44 -4.55
CA GLY A 52 13.25 -9.10 -3.92
C GLY A 52 13.29 -9.21 -2.40
N LEU A 53 13.91 -10.26 -1.86
CA LEU A 53 14.11 -10.43 -0.41
C LEU A 53 15.03 -9.36 0.17
N LEU A 54 16.14 -9.04 -0.52
CA LEU A 54 17.07 -7.98 -0.10
C LEU A 54 16.42 -6.59 -0.14
N LEU A 55 15.54 -6.32 -1.11
CA LEU A 55 14.82 -5.04 -1.21
C LEU A 55 13.76 -4.91 -0.13
N ARG A 56 12.98 -5.97 0.08
CA ARG A 56 11.83 -5.98 1.00
C ARG A 56 12.25 -5.99 2.46
N PHE A 57 13.28 -6.76 2.81
CA PHE A 57 13.74 -6.98 4.18
C PHE A 57 15.17 -6.47 4.36
N PRO A 58 15.38 -5.17 4.66
CA PRO A 58 16.72 -4.61 4.80
C PRO A 58 17.63 -5.35 5.79
N GLN A 59 17.07 -6.01 6.79
CA GLN A 59 17.81 -6.85 7.75
C GLN A 59 18.48 -8.05 7.10
N THR A 60 18.07 -8.47 5.92
CA THR A 60 18.69 -9.59 5.18
C THR A 60 19.94 -9.16 4.40
N ARG A 61 20.27 -7.86 4.34
CA ARG A 61 21.48 -7.33 3.66
C ARG A 61 22.71 -7.57 4.51
N GLN A 62 23.08 -8.83 4.69
CA GLN A 62 24.18 -9.29 5.53
C GLN A 62 25.09 -10.24 4.75
N ILE A 63 26.37 -10.33 5.15
CA ILE A 63 27.35 -11.24 4.54
C ILE A 63 26.82 -12.67 4.46
N GLY A 64 26.15 -13.17 5.50
CA GLY A 64 25.55 -14.49 5.51
C GLY A 64 24.55 -14.72 4.39
N SER A 65 23.70 -13.74 4.06
CA SER A 65 22.74 -13.87 2.94
C SER A 65 23.43 -13.96 1.59
N PHE A 66 24.46 -13.15 1.37
CA PHE A 66 25.23 -13.19 0.13
C PHE A 66 26.02 -14.51 0.03
N ALA A 67 26.76 -14.90 1.07
CA ALA A 67 27.48 -16.16 1.07
C ALA A 67 26.54 -17.36 0.88
N GLY A 68 25.37 -17.35 1.53
CA GLY A 68 24.36 -18.40 1.37
C GLY A 68 23.78 -18.47 -0.04
N ALA A 69 23.48 -17.33 -0.65
CA ALA A 69 23.00 -17.29 -2.03
C ALA A 69 24.08 -17.80 -3.01
N PHE A 70 25.35 -17.41 -2.82
CA PHE A 70 26.47 -17.92 -3.61
C PHE A 70 26.55 -19.43 -3.53
N THR A 71 26.54 -19.97 -2.33
CA THR A 71 26.55 -21.42 -2.10
C THR A 71 25.33 -22.10 -2.75
N GLY A 72 24.16 -21.47 -2.70
CA GLY A 72 22.94 -22.01 -3.31
C GLY A 72 23.03 -22.11 -4.84
N TYR A 73 23.56 -21.11 -5.53
CA TYR A 73 23.82 -21.17 -6.97
C TYR A 73 24.81 -22.27 -7.31
N MET A 74 25.94 -22.31 -6.57
CA MET A 74 26.98 -23.32 -6.80
C MET A 74 26.45 -24.75 -6.62
N ILE A 75 25.73 -25.03 -5.54
CA ILE A 75 25.16 -26.37 -5.27
C ILE A 75 24.23 -26.77 -6.40
N ALA A 76 23.31 -25.92 -6.81
CA ALA A 76 22.31 -26.29 -7.81
C ALA A 76 22.93 -26.67 -9.16
N ASP A 77 23.86 -25.89 -9.65
CA ASP A 77 24.51 -26.16 -10.95
C ASP A 77 25.46 -27.36 -10.88
N LEU A 78 26.25 -27.50 -9.79
CA LEU A 78 27.17 -28.64 -9.61
C LEU A 78 26.42 -29.95 -9.47
N VAL A 79 25.32 -30.00 -8.72
CA VAL A 79 24.48 -31.22 -8.58
C VAL A 79 23.87 -31.62 -9.93
N ASN A 80 23.61 -30.67 -10.82
CA ASN A 80 23.14 -30.97 -12.19
C ASN A 80 24.26 -31.25 -13.19
N GLY A 81 25.50 -31.44 -12.74
CA GLY A 81 26.64 -31.85 -13.55
C GLY A 81 27.26 -30.70 -14.36
N THR A 82 26.99 -29.47 -14.05
CA THR A 82 27.68 -28.31 -14.67
C THR A 82 29.12 -28.27 -14.19
N PRO A 83 30.13 -28.08 -15.09
CA PRO A 83 31.53 -28.00 -14.69
C PRO A 83 31.81 -26.85 -13.73
N LEU A 84 32.73 -27.02 -12.78
CA LEU A 84 32.99 -26.03 -11.71
C LEU A 84 33.29 -24.63 -12.24
N PHE A 85 34.14 -24.47 -13.24
CA PHE A 85 34.48 -23.16 -13.82
C PHE A 85 33.26 -22.47 -14.46
N LEU A 86 32.45 -23.23 -15.19
CA LEU A 86 31.24 -22.69 -15.79
C LEU A 86 30.23 -22.28 -14.72
N THR A 87 30.06 -23.11 -13.68
CA THR A 87 29.21 -22.79 -12.51
C THR A 87 29.65 -21.48 -11.85
N LEU A 88 30.96 -21.26 -11.67
CA LEU A 88 31.51 -20.01 -11.12
C LEU A 88 31.15 -18.81 -11.99
N ILE A 89 31.32 -18.92 -13.31
CA ILE A 89 31.01 -17.85 -14.26
C ILE A 89 29.52 -17.49 -14.22
N LEU A 90 28.64 -18.49 -14.25
CA LEU A 90 27.19 -18.32 -14.17
C LEU A 90 26.80 -17.65 -12.82
N THR A 91 27.40 -18.10 -11.72
CA THR A 91 27.15 -17.52 -10.38
C THR A 91 27.61 -16.06 -10.31
N ILE A 92 28.78 -15.72 -10.85
CA ILE A 92 29.27 -14.33 -10.89
C ILE A 92 28.35 -13.45 -11.74
N SER A 93 27.88 -13.94 -12.88
CA SER A 93 26.93 -13.23 -13.74
C SER A 93 25.63 -12.88 -12.96
N ASN A 94 25.05 -13.88 -12.29
CA ASN A 94 23.88 -13.69 -11.44
C ASN A 94 24.10 -12.66 -10.33
N TYR A 95 25.28 -12.69 -9.72
CA TYR A 95 25.66 -11.74 -8.69
C TYR A 95 25.83 -10.31 -9.22
N LEU A 96 26.44 -10.14 -10.36
CA LEU A 96 26.60 -8.83 -11.00
C LEU A 96 25.24 -8.18 -11.23
N TYR A 97 24.26 -8.93 -11.74
CA TYR A 97 22.89 -8.46 -11.85
C TYR A 97 22.31 -8.00 -10.51
N VAL A 98 22.31 -8.88 -9.50
CA VAL A 98 21.67 -8.61 -8.22
C VAL A 98 22.35 -7.48 -7.47
N VAL A 99 23.70 -7.48 -7.39
CA VAL A 99 24.46 -6.47 -6.65
C VAL A 99 24.34 -5.11 -7.31
N THR A 100 24.46 -5.03 -8.64
CA THR A 100 24.32 -3.75 -9.37
C THR A 100 22.91 -3.19 -9.17
N THR A 101 21.87 -3.99 -9.38
CA THR A 101 20.49 -3.54 -9.18
C THR A 101 20.22 -3.11 -7.73
N LEU A 102 20.71 -3.87 -6.76
CA LEU A 102 20.56 -3.53 -5.33
C LEU A 102 21.30 -2.23 -4.98
N ALA A 103 22.53 -2.05 -5.45
CA ALA A 103 23.31 -0.83 -5.20
C ALA A 103 22.61 0.42 -5.77
N LEU A 104 22.12 0.32 -7.01
CA LEU A 104 21.35 1.39 -7.64
C LEU A 104 20.04 1.64 -6.90
N ALA A 105 19.32 0.59 -6.50
CA ALA A 105 18.09 0.70 -5.75
C ALA A 105 18.30 1.36 -4.37
N ILE A 106 19.43 1.12 -3.71
CA ILE A 106 19.81 1.79 -2.46
C ILE A 106 20.14 3.26 -2.72
N LEU A 107 20.90 3.56 -3.77
CA LEU A 107 21.26 4.93 -4.16
C LEU A 107 20.02 5.77 -4.45
N PHE A 108 19.07 5.23 -5.19
CA PHE A 108 17.80 5.88 -5.53
C PHE A 108 16.69 5.65 -4.50
N ASN A 109 17.01 5.16 -3.30
CA ASN A 109 16.06 4.74 -2.27
C ASN A 109 15.04 5.83 -1.85
N ARG A 110 15.41 7.12 -1.86
CA ARG A 110 14.46 8.22 -1.60
C ARG A 110 13.30 8.22 -2.60
N HIS A 111 13.58 7.93 -3.85
CA HIS A 111 12.60 7.84 -4.93
C HIS A 111 11.85 6.51 -4.92
N ILE A 112 12.49 5.43 -4.47
CA ILE A 112 11.88 4.10 -4.35
C ILE A 112 10.99 3.98 -3.10
N LYS A 113 11.30 4.61 -1.96
CA LYS A 113 10.43 4.61 -0.77
C LYS A 113 9.17 5.45 -0.93
N ALA A 114 9.28 6.57 -1.65
CA ALA A 114 8.08 7.27 -2.13
C ALA A 114 7.31 6.43 -3.16
N ALA A 115 7.85 5.41 -3.63
CA ALA A 115 7.75 4.67 -4.87
C ALA A 115 7.16 3.28 -4.76
N TYR A 116 6.86 2.75 -3.58
CA TYR A 116 5.80 1.73 -3.51
C TYR A 116 4.44 2.35 -3.95
N GLN A 117 4.49 3.56 -4.47
CA GLN A 117 3.41 4.42 -4.87
C GLN A 117 3.74 5.01 -6.26
N GLY A 118 3.31 4.37 -7.33
CA GLY A 118 3.21 4.93 -8.67
C GLY A 118 4.43 4.76 -9.60
N TYR A 119 5.26 5.77 -9.75
CA TYR A 119 6.37 5.81 -10.71
C TYR A 119 7.53 4.86 -10.42
N SER A 120 7.57 4.23 -9.28
CA SER A 120 8.70 3.46 -8.82
C SER A 120 8.84 2.08 -9.42
N TYR A 121 7.77 1.47 -9.91
CA TYR A 121 7.94 0.25 -10.66
C TYR A 121 8.70 0.50 -11.95
N LEU A 122 8.39 1.57 -12.69
CA LEU A 122 9.16 1.95 -13.88
C LEU A 122 10.63 2.21 -13.55
N LEU A 123 10.89 2.95 -12.48
CA LEU A 123 12.26 3.17 -12.01
C LEU A 123 12.93 1.85 -11.61
N LEU A 124 12.26 1.01 -10.83
CA LEU A 124 12.80 -0.29 -10.42
C LEU A 124 13.11 -1.17 -11.65
N PHE A 125 12.24 -1.19 -12.65
CA PHE A 125 12.46 -1.92 -13.89
C PHE A 125 13.62 -1.34 -14.71
N ALA A 126 13.76 -0.03 -14.76
CA ALA A 126 14.93 0.60 -15.38
C ALA A 126 16.22 0.19 -14.66
N LEU A 127 16.23 0.16 -13.32
CA LEU A 127 17.38 -0.30 -12.54
C LEU A 127 17.66 -1.80 -12.75
N CYS A 128 16.62 -2.63 -12.84
CA CYS A 128 16.75 -4.03 -13.23
C CYS A 128 17.33 -4.17 -14.64
N GLY A 129 16.94 -3.29 -15.57
CA GLY A 129 17.51 -3.23 -16.91
C GLY A 129 19.01 -2.94 -16.90
N ILE A 130 19.46 -1.95 -16.10
CA ILE A 130 20.90 -1.65 -15.97
C ILE A 130 21.63 -2.84 -15.34
N GLY A 131 21.10 -3.43 -14.29
CA GLY A 131 21.67 -4.63 -13.67
C GLY A 131 21.75 -5.81 -14.62
N SER A 132 20.69 -6.05 -15.44
CA SER A 132 20.67 -7.13 -16.43
C SER A 132 21.74 -6.95 -17.51
N ILE A 133 22.03 -5.72 -17.90
CA ILE A 133 23.14 -5.40 -18.84
C ILE A 133 24.48 -5.81 -18.22
N THR A 134 24.74 -5.53 -16.93
CA THR A 134 26.02 -5.87 -16.31
C THR A 134 26.24 -7.38 -16.21
N GLY A 135 25.20 -8.14 -15.80
CA GLY A 135 25.25 -9.59 -15.78
C GLY A 135 25.38 -10.20 -17.17
N ALA A 136 24.62 -9.70 -18.13
CA ALA A 136 24.62 -10.18 -19.51
C ALA A 136 25.95 -9.93 -20.23
N LEU A 137 26.60 -8.78 -20.05
CA LEU A 137 27.92 -8.49 -20.62
C LEU A 137 28.96 -9.50 -20.11
N PHE A 138 28.94 -9.80 -18.84
CA PHE A 138 29.83 -10.78 -18.24
C PHE A 138 29.54 -12.20 -18.79
N ALA A 139 28.26 -12.61 -18.78
CA ALA A 139 27.87 -13.94 -19.26
C ALA A 139 28.20 -14.13 -20.75
N ALA A 140 27.80 -13.22 -21.61
CA ALA A 140 28.02 -13.31 -23.07
C ALA A 140 29.51 -13.30 -23.44
N THR A 141 30.36 -12.72 -22.58
CA THR A 141 31.83 -12.72 -22.81
C THR A 141 32.47 -14.04 -22.36
N PHE A 142 32.14 -14.52 -21.17
CA PHE A 142 32.91 -15.60 -20.54
C PHE A 142 32.28 -17.00 -20.69
N VAL A 143 30.94 -17.12 -20.79
CA VAL A 143 30.30 -18.44 -20.92
C VAL A 143 30.75 -19.19 -22.19
N PRO A 144 30.83 -18.55 -23.38
CA PRO A 144 31.28 -19.22 -24.60
C PRO A 144 32.71 -19.78 -24.52
N MET A 145 33.58 -19.21 -23.69
CA MET A 145 34.96 -19.68 -23.52
C MET A 145 35.04 -21.07 -22.88
N PHE A 146 34.04 -21.47 -22.08
CA PHE A 146 34.04 -22.68 -21.30
C PHE A 146 32.97 -23.69 -21.72
N ASN A 147 32.01 -23.29 -22.56
CA ASN A 147 30.96 -24.17 -23.03
C ASN A 147 30.41 -23.80 -24.40
N THR A 148 30.91 -24.47 -25.43
CA THR A 148 30.47 -24.28 -26.80
C THR A 148 29.10 -24.91 -27.13
N LYS A 149 28.55 -25.76 -26.21
CA LYS A 149 27.25 -26.40 -26.39
C LYS A 149 26.08 -25.54 -25.87
N PHE A 150 26.36 -24.63 -24.97
CA PHE A 150 25.31 -23.80 -24.31
C PHE A 150 24.85 -22.64 -25.18
N MET A 151 25.72 -22.16 -26.07
CA MET A 151 25.52 -20.94 -26.83
C MET A 151 26.10 -21.10 -28.24
N ILE A 152 25.23 -21.16 -29.21
CA ILE A 152 25.58 -21.27 -30.67
C ILE A 152 25.05 -20.00 -31.35
N GLY A 153 25.44 -18.83 -30.84
CA GLY A 153 24.96 -17.57 -31.35
C GLY A 153 26.07 -16.50 -31.44
N SER A 154 25.71 -15.38 -32.02
CA SER A 154 26.56 -14.21 -31.95
C SER A 154 26.55 -13.63 -30.56
N PHE A 155 27.61 -12.92 -30.14
CA PHE A 155 27.69 -12.20 -28.87
C PHE A 155 26.43 -11.37 -28.58
N TRP A 156 25.90 -10.67 -29.56
CA TRP A 156 24.73 -9.82 -29.41
C TRP A 156 23.42 -10.59 -29.18
N ALA A 157 23.29 -11.76 -29.82
CA ALA A 157 22.14 -12.65 -29.58
C ALA A 157 22.15 -13.20 -28.15
N GLU A 158 23.30 -13.64 -27.68
CA GLU A 158 23.50 -14.14 -26.33
C GLU A 158 23.28 -13.05 -25.28
N PHE A 159 23.88 -11.89 -25.51
CA PHE A 159 23.67 -10.72 -24.66
C PHE A 159 22.19 -10.35 -24.56
N GLY A 160 21.49 -10.24 -25.70
CA GLY A 160 20.05 -9.94 -25.74
C GLY A 160 19.20 -10.98 -25.02
N TYR A 161 19.56 -12.26 -25.15
CA TYR A 161 18.89 -13.34 -24.44
C TYR A 161 19.01 -13.22 -22.92
N TRP A 162 20.21 -12.93 -22.38
CA TRP A 162 20.46 -12.74 -20.94
C TRP A 162 19.71 -11.51 -20.41
N VAL A 163 19.82 -10.36 -21.09
CA VAL A 163 19.14 -9.12 -20.69
C VAL A 163 17.64 -9.33 -20.59
N THR A 164 17.03 -9.89 -21.63
CA THR A 164 15.58 -10.10 -21.69
C THR A 164 15.10 -11.14 -20.68
N SER A 165 15.91 -12.17 -20.43
CA SER A 165 15.61 -13.19 -19.40
C SER A 165 15.56 -12.59 -18.01
N GLU A 166 16.60 -11.88 -17.59
CA GLU A 166 16.67 -11.27 -16.26
C GLU A 166 15.55 -10.24 -16.05
N LEU A 167 15.34 -9.38 -17.03
CA LEU A 167 14.32 -8.34 -16.95
C LEU A 167 12.91 -8.93 -16.87
N GLN A 168 12.61 -9.95 -17.67
CA GLN A 168 11.33 -10.65 -17.62
C GLN A 168 11.09 -11.30 -16.26
N ASN A 169 12.07 -12.03 -15.71
CA ASN A 169 11.93 -12.67 -14.39
C ASN A 169 11.75 -11.63 -13.28
N ALA A 170 12.43 -10.48 -13.37
CA ALA A 170 12.24 -9.38 -12.46
C ALA A 170 10.81 -8.83 -12.51
N LEU A 171 10.25 -8.62 -13.69
CA LEU A 171 8.88 -8.12 -13.90
C LEU A 171 7.83 -9.08 -13.35
N LEU A 172 8.04 -10.38 -13.47
CA LEU A 172 7.10 -11.39 -12.98
C LEU A 172 7.13 -11.54 -11.46
N LEU A 173 8.30 -11.48 -10.84
CA LEU A 173 8.46 -11.88 -9.44
C LEU A 173 8.57 -10.70 -8.46
N LEU A 174 9.31 -9.63 -8.81
CA LEU A 174 9.51 -8.52 -7.88
C LEU A 174 8.20 -7.85 -7.45
N PRO A 175 7.22 -7.57 -8.34
CA PRO A 175 5.96 -6.99 -7.93
C PRO A 175 5.19 -7.86 -6.93
N ILE A 176 5.25 -9.19 -7.07
CA ILE A 176 4.64 -10.12 -6.12
C ILE A 176 5.35 -10.02 -4.77
N ILE A 177 6.68 -10.22 -4.75
CA ILE A 177 7.47 -10.24 -3.52
C ILE A 177 7.34 -8.92 -2.75
N LEU A 178 7.37 -7.80 -3.45
CA LEU A 178 7.32 -6.47 -2.85
C LEU A 178 5.93 -6.11 -2.31
N ASN A 179 4.85 -6.65 -2.87
CA ASN A 179 3.46 -6.34 -2.46
C ASN A 179 2.82 -7.37 -1.51
N ILE A 180 3.49 -8.48 -1.15
CA ILE A 180 2.93 -9.42 -0.15
C ILE A 180 2.62 -8.63 1.13
N PRO A 181 1.36 -8.59 1.62
CA PRO A 181 1.02 -7.84 2.82
C PRO A 181 1.68 -8.47 4.07
N PRO A 182 2.05 -7.66 5.08
CA PRO A 182 2.53 -8.18 6.36
C PRO A 182 1.51 -9.14 6.98
N TYR A 183 1.97 -10.24 7.59
CA TYR A 183 1.12 -11.28 8.19
C TYR A 183 0.03 -10.73 9.12
N LEU A 184 0.35 -9.71 9.94
CA LEU A 184 -0.60 -9.07 10.85
C LEU A 184 -1.77 -8.39 10.11
N LYS A 185 -1.53 -7.79 8.93
CA LYS A 185 -2.61 -7.20 8.11
C LYS A 185 -3.51 -8.29 7.51
N ILE A 186 -2.95 -9.43 7.11
CA ILE A 186 -3.73 -10.57 6.60
C ILE A 186 -4.64 -11.11 7.70
N LYS A 187 -4.09 -11.35 8.92
CA LYS A 187 -4.84 -11.88 10.05
C LYS A 187 -6.01 -10.97 10.48
N ASN A 188 -5.79 -9.66 10.48
CA ASN A 188 -6.83 -8.69 10.83
C ASN A 188 -7.92 -8.56 9.75
N HIS A 189 -7.56 -8.72 8.47
CA HIS A 189 -8.53 -8.72 7.36
C HIS A 189 -9.43 -9.97 7.38
N LEU A 190 -8.91 -11.11 7.81
CA LEU A 190 -9.68 -12.35 7.92
C LEU A 190 -10.64 -12.35 9.12
N LYS A 191 -10.41 -11.51 10.14
CA LYS A 191 -11.25 -11.41 11.34
C LYS A 191 -12.37 -10.36 11.29
N GLY A 192 -12.29 -9.41 10.37
CA GLY A 192 -13.24 -8.29 10.31
C GLY A 192 -13.73 -8.00 8.90
N ASN A 193 -14.97 -8.15 8.67
CA ASN A 193 -15.81 -7.84 7.51
C ASN A 193 -16.03 -9.00 6.54
N ARG A 194 -17.29 -9.42 6.45
CA ARG A 194 -17.81 -10.12 5.27
C ARG A 194 -17.67 -9.19 4.07
N ILE A 195 -16.67 -9.46 3.24
CA ILE A 195 -16.50 -8.76 1.96
C ILE A 195 -17.66 -9.22 1.08
N TYR A 196 -18.61 -8.35 0.83
CA TYR A 196 -19.66 -8.59 -0.17
C TYR A 196 -19.02 -8.44 -1.56
N ILE A 197 -18.57 -9.54 -2.14
CA ILE A 197 -18.04 -9.60 -3.50
C ILE A 197 -19.25 -9.75 -4.43
N LYS A 198 -19.43 -8.82 -5.34
CA LYS A 198 -20.46 -8.87 -6.37
C LYS A 198 -19.93 -9.61 -7.59
N ALA A 199 -20.78 -10.33 -8.32
CA ALA A 199 -20.41 -11.03 -9.57
C ALA A 199 -19.72 -10.10 -10.59
N ILE A 200 -20.11 -8.84 -10.63
CA ILE A 200 -19.51 -7.81 -11.49
C ILE A 200 -18.02 -7.54 -11.18
N ASP A 201 -17.56 -7.84 -9.96
CA ASP A 201 -16.16 -7.65 -9.57
C ASP A 201 -15.23 -8.68 -10.23
N PHE A 202 -15.76 -9.79 -10.77
CA PHE A 202 -14.98 -10.80 -11.50
C PHE A 202 -14.92 -10.55 -13.02
N LEU A 203 -15.67 -9.59 -13.57
CA LEU A 203 -15.66 -9.29 -15.00
C LEU A 203 -14.27 -9.04 -15.60
N PRO A 204 -13.38 -8.25 -14.96
CA PRO A 204 -12.03 -8.04 -15.50
C PRO A 204 -11.22 -9.34 -15.58
N LEU A 205 -11.32 -10.21 -14.56
CA LEU A 205 -10.64 -11.51 -14.57
C LEU A 205 -11.19 -12.42 -15.68
N PHE A 206 -12.51 -12.43 -15.86
CA PHE A 206 -13.14 -13.19 -16.94
C PHE A 206 -12.69 -12.69 -18.32
N ALA A 207 -12.55 -11.38 -18.51
CA ALA A 207 -12.01 -10.81 -19.74
C ALA A 207 -10.55 -11.27 -20.00
N VAL A 208 -9.72 -11.39 -18.95
CA VAL A 208 -8.36 -11.96 -19.07
C VAL A 208 -8.44 -13.42 -19.53
N LEU A 209 -9.30 -14.23 -18.94
CA LEU A 209 -9.45 -15.64 -19.32
C LEU A 209 -9.91 -15.79 -20.76
N ILE A 210 -10.86 -14.97 -21.22
CA ILE A 210 -11.28 -14.95 -22.64
C ILE A 210 -10.12 -14.56 -23.54
N SER A 211 -9.38 -13.49 -23.21
CA SER A 211 -8.26 -13.04 -24.03
C SER A 211 -7.12 -14.06 -24.13
N ILE A 212 -6.87 -14.82 -23.05
CA ILE A 212 -5.95 -15.96 -23.06
C ILE A 212 -6.47 -17.07 -23.97
N GLY A 213 -7.77 -17.38 -23.90
CA GLY A 213 -8.39 -18.38 -24.77
C GLY A 213 -8.30 -18.00 -26.26
N VAL A 214 -8.55 -16.74 -26.60
CA VAL A 214 -8.38 -16.21 -27.96
C VAL A 214 -6.91 -16.27 -28.39
N SER A 215 -5.98 -15.88 -27.52
CA SER A 215 -4.53 -15.96 -27.76
C SER A 215 -4.06 -17.40 -28.02
N TYR A 216 -4.65 -18.38 -27.37
CA TYR A 216 -4.36 -19.79 -27.56
C TYR A 216 -4.86 -20.29 -28.94
N TYR A 217 -6.04 -19.88 -29.35
CA TYR A 217 -6.65 -20.29 -30.64
C TYR A 217 -5.97 -19.62 -31.82
N ASP A 218 -5.69 -18.32 -31.73
CA ASP A 218 -4.98 -17.53 -32.71
C ASP A 218 -3.51 -17.38 -32.32
N SER A 219 -2.68 -18.35 -32.69
CA SER A 219 -1.25 -18.38 -32.35
C SER A 219 -0.39 -17.41 -33.19
N GLY A 220 -0.98 -16.38 -33.81
CA GLY A 220 -0.27 -15.38 -34.60
C GLY A 220 0.65 -14.47 -33.76
N PRO A 221 1.56 -13.71 -34.38
CA PRO A 221 2.49 -12.81 -33.69
C PRO A 221 1.82 -11.75 -32.80
N GLY A 222 0.57 -11.37 -33.12
CA GLY A 222 -0.23 -10.40 -32.36
C GLY A 222 -0.88 -10.95 -31.09
N SER A 223 -0.94 -12.28 -30.96
CA SER A 223 -1.64 -12.94 -29.84
C SER A 223 -1.11 -12.58 -28.45
N LEU A 224 0.17 -12.19 -28.35
CA LEU A 224 0.79 -11.69 -27.13
C LEU A 224 0.12 -10.41 -26.59
N LEU A 225 -0.51 -9.62 -27.45
CA LEU A 225 -1.09 -8.33 -27.07
C LEU A 225 -2.55 -8.43 -26.61
N TYR A 226 -3.25 -9.53 -26.90
CA TYR A 226 -4.68 -9.67 -26.60
C TYR A 226 -5.03 -9.48 -25.12
N PRO A 227 -4.24 -9.96 -24.13
CA PRO A 227 -4.57 -9.78 -22.72
C PRO A 227 -4.35 -8.36 -22.19
N ILE A 228 -3.63 -7.48 -22.91
CA ILE A 228 -3.21 -6.16 -22.35
C ILE A 228 -4.41 -5.34 -21.88
N ALA A 229 -5.46 -5.20 -22.68
CA ALA A 229 -6.62 -4.40 -22.33
C ALA A 229 -7.35 -4.95 -21.07
N ALA A 230 -7.50 -6.27 -21.00
CA ALA A 230 -8.12 -6.92 -19.85
C ALA A 230 -7.23 -6.83 -18.59
N LEU A 231 -5.90 -6.94 -18.73
CA LEU A 231 -4.95 -6.75 -17.64
C LEU A 231 -4.95 -5.30 -17.11
N ILE A 232 -5.07 -4.30 -18.01
CA ILE A 232 -5.22 -2.90 -17.61
C ILE A 232 -6.54 -2.69 -16.86
N TRP A 233 -7.63 -3.32 -17.29
CA TRP A 233 -8.89 -3.29 -16.54
C TRP A 233 -8.75 -3.89 -15.15
N CYS A 234 -8.07 -5.04 -15.01
CA CYS A 234 -7.70 -5.59 -13.70
C CYS A 234 -6.87 -4.59 -12.87
N ALA A 235 -5.91 -3.89 -13.50
CA ALA A 235 -5.03 -2.93 -12.84
C ALA A 235 -5.76 -1.73 -12.22
N ILE A 236 -6.87 -1.32 -12.84
CA ILE A 236 -7.72 -0.25 -12.30
C ILE A 236 -8.62 -0.74 -11.17
N ARG A 237 -9.04 -2.02 -11.22
CA ARG A 237 -10.07 -2.55 -10.31
C ARG A 237 -9.51 -3.27 -9.09
N TYR A 238 -8.37 -3.95 -9.22
CA TYR A 238 -7.82 -4.83 -8.19
C TYR A 238 -6.61 -4.22 -7.47
N LYS A 239 -6.33 -4.77 -6.27
CA LYS A 239 -5.14 -4.40 -5.50
C LYS A 239 -3.86 -4.81 -6.24
N PRO A 240 -2.74 -4.08 -6.10
CA PRO A 240 -1.49 -4.35 -6.82
C PRO A 240 -0.98 -5.79 -6.73
N ILE A 241 -1.11 -6.44 -5.58
CA ILE A 241 -0.71 -7.85 -5.42
C ILE A 241 -1.53 -8.80 -6.30
N ILE A 242 -2.84 -8.56 -6.44
CA ILE A 242 -3.72 -9.38 -7.26
C ILE A 242 -3.37 -9.18 -8.74
N VAL A 243 -3.14 -7.94 -9.15
CA VAL A 243 -2.72 -7.60 -10.52
C VAL A 243 -1.37 -8.25 -10.85
N ALA A 244 -0.40 -8.17 -9.93
CA ALA A 244 0.89 -8.82 -10.10
C ALA A 244 0.76 -10.34 -10.29
N LEU A 245 -0.09 -11.00 -9.50
CA LEU A 245 -0.35 -12.44 -9.64
C LEU A 245 -1.02 -12.77 -10.97
N ILE A 246 -2.07 -12.05 -11.36
CA ILE A 246 -2.79 -12.28 -12.62
C ILE A 246 -1.84 -12.06 -13.81
N THR A 247 -1.10 -10.96 -13.82
CA THR A 247 -0.16 -10.62 -14.89
C THR A 247 0.96 -11.66 -15.01
N SER A 248 1.53 -12.09 -13.86
CA SER A 248 2.59 -13.09 -13.84
C SER A 248 2.09 -14.45 -14.34
N PHE A 249 0.91 -14.86 -13.90
CA PHE A 249 0.31 -16.12 -14.35
C PHE A 249 -0.02 -16.09 -15.84
N THR A 250 -0.62 -14.99 -16.33
CA THR A 250 -0.91 -14.78 -17.76
C THR A 250 0.36 -14.84 -18.58
N SER A 251 1.43 -14.16 -18.15
CA SER A 251 2.72 -14.16 -18.86
C SER A 251 3.37 -15.54 -18.87
N ALA A 252 3.37 -16.25 -17.73
CA ALA A 252 3.91 -17.61 -17.64
C ALA A 252 3.15 -18.59 -18.55
N TYR A 253 1.82 -18.47 -18.59
CA TYR A 253 0.99 -19.28 -19.48
C TYR A 253 1.30 -19.01 -20.95
N ILE A 254 1.37 -17.75 -21.35
CA ILE A 254 1.68 -17.36 -22.73
C ILE A 254 3.09 -17.83 -23.13
N ILE A 255 4.09 -17.66 -22.25
CA ILE A 255 5.44 -18.18 -22.49
C ILE A 255 5.38 -19.69 -22.78
N TYR A 256 4.73 -20.45 -21.92
CA TYR A 256 4.68 -21.89 -22.06
C TYR A 256 4.02 -22.35 -23.37
N HIS A 257 2.87 -21.77 -23.71
CA HIS A 257 2.13 -22.16 -24.91
C HIS A 257 2.68 -21.57 -26.22
N VAL A 258 2.93 -20.28 -26.26
CA VAL A 258 3.39 -19.59 -27.47
C VAL A 258 4.84 -19.96 -27.79
N SER A 259 5.73 -20.01 -26.78
CA SER A 259 7.12 -20.43 -26.98
C SER A 259 7.21 -21.89 -27.42
N GLY A 260 6.44 -22.79 -26.79
CA GLY A 260 6.43 -24.21 -27.15
C GLY A 260 6.03 -24.44 -28.62
N HIS A 261 5.02 -23.73 -29.07
CA HIS A 261 4.52 -23.87 -30.45
C HIS A 261 5.46 -23.20 -31.49
N TYR A 262 5.86 -21.96 -31.25
CA TYR A 262 6.70 -21.18 -32.16
C TYR A 262 8.12 -21.72 -32.28
N LEU A 263 8.71 -22.18 -31.20
CA LEU A 263 10.08 -22.71 -31.18
C LEU A 263 10.19 -24.08 -31.85
N LEU A 264 9.12 -24.88 -31.80
CA LEU A 264 9.05 -26.14 -32.53
C LEU A 264 8.95 -25.94 -34.07
N LEU A 265 8.27 -24.86 -34.50
CA LEU A 265 8.10 -24.54 -35.91
C LEU A 265 9.36 -23.92 -36.55
N TYR A 266 10.15 -23.18 -35.81
CA TYR A 266 11.30 -22.42 -36.28
C TYR A 266 12.56 -22.64 -35.45
N PRO A 267 13.11 -23.87 -35.38
CA PRO A 267 14.26 -24.17 -34.52
C PRO A 267 15.57 -23.49 -34.97
N GLN A 268 15.65 -23.02 -36.22
CA GLN A 268 16.86 -22.40 -36.76
C GLN A 268 17.13 -20.99 -36.21
N ASP A 269 16.11 -20.29 -35.71
CA ASP A 269 16.25 -18.96 -35.11
C ASP A 269 15.68 -18.92 -33.67
N TYR A 270 16.03 -19.93 -32.88
CA TYR A 270 15.56 -20.08 -31.49
C TYR A 270 15.83 -18.87 -30.61
N LEU A 271 17.07 -18.33 -30.69
CA LEU A 271 17.48 -17.20 -29.85
C LEU A 271 16.72 -15.91 -30.20
N GLY A 272 16.66 -15.59 -31.50
CA GLY A 272 15.96 -14.39 -31.99
C GLY A 272 14.47 -14.42 -31.67
N ASN A 273 13.80 -15.54 -31.87
CA ASN A 273 12.39 -15.72 -31.57
C ASN A 273 12.13 -15.64 -30.04
N THR A 274 12.99 -16.25 -29.22
CA THR A 274 12.85 -16.18 -27.77
C THR A 274 13.03 -14.75 -27.25
N ILE A 275 14.01 -14.00 -27.73
CA ILE A 275 14.22 -12.59 -27.39
C ILE A 275 12.99 -11.76 -27.76
N SER A 276 12.47 -11.94 -28.97
CA SER A 276 11.29 -11.21 -29.46
C SER A 276 10.06 -11.48 -28.59
N ILE A 277 9.77 -12.74 -28.24
CA ILE A 277 8.67 -13.13 -27.36
C ILE A 277 8.85 -12.48 -25.97
N ARG A 278 10.05 -12.53 -25.40
CA ARG A 278 10.34 -11.94 -24.09
C ARG A 278 10.15 -10.42 -24.09
N ILE A 279 10.59 -9.72 -25.14
CA ILE A 279 10.35 -8.28 -25.28
C ILE A 279 8.84 -8.00 -25.32
N GLY A 280 8.08 -8.77 -26.11
CA GLY A 280 6.62 -8.64 -26.15
C GLY A 280 5.97 -8.83 -24.77
N LEU A 281 6.41 -9.83 -24.01
CA LEU A 281 5.91 -10.09 -22.65
C LEU A 281 6.34 -9.01 -21.66
N ILE A 282 7.55 -8.49 -21.75
CA ILE A 282 8.02 -7.34 -20.97
C ILE A 282 7.08 -6.15 -21.21
N MET A 283 6.78 -5.83 -22.46
CA MET A 283 5.87 -4.74 -22.82
C MET A 283 4.44 -5.00 -22.33
N MET A 284 3.95 -6.23 -22.45
CA MET A 284 2.64 -6.64 -21.96
C MET A 284 2.52 -6.50 -20.41
N THR A 285 3.58 -6.77 -19.66
CA THR A 285 3.55 -6.78 -18.20
C THR A 285 3.79 -5.40 -17.58
N VAL A 286 4.62 -4.56 -18.18
CA VAL A 286 4.96 -3.23 -17.65
C VAL A 286 3.74 -2.32 -17.53
N ALA A 287 2.87 -2.30 -18.55
CA ALA A 287 1.72 -1.40 -18.59
C ALA A 287 0.73 -1.66 -17.42
N PRO A 288 0.17 -2.88 -17.22
CA PRO A 288 -0.78 -3.13 -16.14
C PRO A 288 -0.15 -2.97 -14.75
N LEU A 289 1.12 -3.34 -14.55
CA LEU A 289 1.81 -3.15 -13.27
C LEU A 289 1.98 -1.67 -12.95
N THR A 290 2.34 -0.85 -13.93
CA THR A 290 2.48 0.60 -13.77
C THR A 290 1.12 1.25 -13.48
N VAL A 291 0.09 0.91 -14.24
CA VAL A 291 -1.28 1.42 -14.02
C VAL A 291 -1.79 1.04 -12.64
N SER A 292 -1.58 -0.21 -12.22
CA SER A 292 -1.99 -0.67 -10.89
C SER A 292 -1.31 0.11 -9.75
N SER A 293 -0.02 0.40 -9.90
CA SER A 293 0.75 1.19 -8.94
C SER A 293 0.26 2.64 -8.87
N ILE A 294 0.02 3.27 -10.02
CA ILE A 294 -0.53 4.63 -10.09
C ILE A 294 -1.95 4.69 -9.50
N SER A 295 -2.80 3.71 -9.82
CA SER A 295 -4.16 3.62 -9.28
C SER A 295 -4.16 3.48 -7.75
N ALA A 296 -3.26 2.67 -7.19
CA ALA A 296 -3.12 2.53 -5.74
C ALA A 296 -2.68 3.85 -5.08
N LEU A 297 -1.70 4.55 -5.66
CA LEU A 297 -1.26 5.87 -5.18
C LEU A 297 -2.40 6.89 -5.23
N HIS A 298 -3.10 6.96 -6.36
CA HIS A 298 -4.22 7.88 -6.52
C HIS A 298 -5.29 7.65 -5.46
N SER A 299 -5.64 6.39 -5.19
CA SER A 299 -6.59 6.03 -4.14
C SER A 299 -6.11 6.46 -2.74
N GLU A 300 -4.83 6.28 -2.42
CA GLU A 300 -4.24 6.72 -1.15
C GLU A 300 -4.26 8.24 -1.00
N LEU A 301 -3.91 8.96 -2.07
CA LEU A 301 -3.94 10.43 -2.08
C LEU A 301 -5.36 10.97 -1.90
N ILE A 302 -6.34 10.37 -2.59
CA ILE A 302 -7.76 10.73 -2.40
C ILE A 302 -8.18 10.51 -0.95
N GLN A 303 -7.83 9.38 -0.34
CA GLN A 303 -8.16 9.13 1.07
C GLN A 303 -7.52 10.15 2.01
N LYS A 304 -6.25 10.50 1.78
CA LYS A 304 -5.56 11.54 2.58
C LYS A 304 -6.21 12.90 2.41
N LEU A 305 -6.57 13.28 1.17
CA LEU A 305 -7.27 14.52 0.90
C LEU A 305 -8.66 14.54 1.55
N GLN A 306 -9.42 13.45 1.44
CA GLN A 306 -10.72 13.32 2.09
C GLN A 306 -10.59 13.45 3.61
N HIS A 307 -9.58 12.81 4.20
CA HIS A 307 -9.33 12.94 5.65
C HIS A 307 -8.96 14.36 6.05
N ALA A 308 -8.08 15.03 5.29
CA ALA A 308 -7.68 16.41 5.55
C ALA A 308 -8.87 17.41 5.40
N ILE A 309 -9.77 17.15 4.45
CA ILE A 309 -10.98 17.98 4.30
C ILE A 309 -12.02 17.66 5.40
N ALA A 310 -12.05 16.41 5.87
CA ALA A 310 -13.04 15.95 6.83
C ALA A 310 -12.72 16.35 8.28
N HIS A 311 -11.46 16.54 8.62
CA HIS A 311 -11.03 16.83 9.99
C HIS A 311 -10.34 18.19 10.12
N ASP A 312 -10.56 18.85 11.25
CA ASP A 312 -9.88 20.09 11.63
C ASP A 312 -8.42 19.79 12.00
N GLU A 313 -7.48 20.55 11.43
CA GLU A 313 -6.03 20.28 11.62
C GLU A 313 -5.57 20.46 13.06
N LEU A 314 -6.17 21.37 13.82
CA LEU A 314 -5.78 21.65 15.21
C LEU A 314 -6.31 20.60 16.18
N THR A 315 -7.59 20.23 16.02
CA THR A 315 -8.33 19.44 17.02
C THR A 315 -8.62 18.01 16.59
N SER A 316 -8.43 17.67 15.31
CA SER A 316 -8.79 16.38 14.70
C SER A 316 -10.29 16.01 14.81
N SER A 317 -11.15 16.94 15.29
CA SER A 317 -12.60 16.79 15.20
C SER A 317 -13.08 16.97 13.75
N LEU A 318 -14.33 16.62 13.44
CA LEU A 318 -14.88 16.84 12.11
C LEU A 318 -14.93 18.33 11.78
N THR A 319 -14.64 18.70 10.53
CA THR A 319 -14.94 20.02 10.03
C THR A 319 -16.47 20.25 9.98
N ARG A 320 -16.94 21.50 10.07
CA ARG A 320 -18.36 21.86 9.96
C ARG A 320 -19.05 21.18 8.80
N ARG A 321 -18.41 21.17 7.61
CA ARG A 321 -18.97 20.55 6.41
C ARG A 321 -19.14 19.03 6.57
N GLN A 322 -18.12 18.35 7.04
CA GLN A 322 -18.14 16.89 7.22
C GLN A 322 -19.10 16.49 8.34
N PHE A 323 -19.13 17.26 9.43
CA PHE A 323 -20.07 17.04 10.53
C PHE A 323 -21.52 17.07 10.04
N LEU A 324 -21.93 18.16 9.34
CA LEU A 324 -23.30 18.29 8.82
C LEU A 324 -23.66 17.20 7.81
N GLN A 325 -22.70 16.77 6.97
CA GLN A 325 -22.92 15.65 6.06
C GLN A 325 -23.13 14.32 6.81
N SER A 326 -22.35 14.07 7.84
CA SER A 326 -22.49 12.87 8.67
C SER A 326 -23.78 12.87 9.50
N VAL A 327 -24.16 14.03 10.03
CA VAL A 327 -25.44 14.19 10.74
C VAL A 327 -26.61 13.88 9.83
N ARG A 328 -26.63 14.35 8.58
CA ARG A 328 -27.71 14.05 7.62
C ARG A 328 -27.90 12.54 7.44
N LEU A 329 -26.83 11.79 7.24
CA LEU A 329 -26.87 10.34 7.05
C LEU A 329 -27.35 9.61 8.32
N LEU A 330 -26.88 10.03 9.50
CA LEU A 330 -27.31 9.42 10.76
C LEU A 330 -28.76 9.78 11.10
N GLN A 331 -29.17 11.02 10.83
CA GLN A 331 -30.54 11.48 11.08
C GLN A 331 -31.56 10.71 10.24
N GLU A 332 -31.27 10.40 8.97
CA GLU A 332 -32.11 9.52 8.16
C GLU A 332 -32.29 8.12 8.77
N LYS A 333 -31.22 7.58 9.39
CA LYS A 333 -31.30 6.31 10.10
C LYS A 333 -32.12 6.42 11.37
N VAL A 334 -31.90 7.45 12.18
CA VAL A 334 -32.66 7.76 13.40
C VAL A 334 -34.16 7.88 13.07
N GLN A 335 -34.50 8.57 11.96
CA GLN A 335 -35.90 8.71 11.51
C GLN A 335 -36.50 7.34 11.12
N LYS A 336 -35.80 6.51 10.37
CA LYS A 336 -36.26 5.18 9.96
C LYS A 336 -36.47 4.24 11.14
N GLU A 337 -35.65 4.37 12.18
CA GLU A 337 -35.73 3.56 13.41
C GLU A 337 -36.70 4.15 14.45
N ASN A 338 -37.36 5.29 14.11
CA ASN A 338 -38.28 6.01 15.00
C ASN A 338 -37.67 6.36 16.38
N LYS A 339 -36.40 6.79 16.37
CA LYS A 339 -35.62 7.15 17.57
C LYS A 339 -35.55 8.68 17.75
N THR A 340 -35.17 9.09 18.94
CA THR A 340 -34.85 10.48 19.28
C THR A 340 -33.36 10.75 19.13
N SER A 341 -32.97 11.99 18.84
CA SER A 341 -31.57 12.41 18.81
C SER A 341 -31.39 13.80 19.43
N ALA A 342 -30.17 14.13 19.79
CA ALA A 342 -29.83 15.44 20.34
C ALA A 342 -28.70 16.11 19.54
N PHE A 343 -28.82 17.41 19.38
CA PHE A 343 -27.82 18.27 18.77
C PHE A 343 -27.35 19.28 19.81
N PHE A 344 -26.03 19.36 20.05
CA PHE A 344 -25.45 20.31 20.99
C PHE A 344 -24.62 21.35 20.24
N MET A 345 -24.75 22.60 20.62
CA MET A 345 -23.81 23.67 20.29
C MET A 345 -23.03 24.02 21.55
N LEU A 346 -21.70 24.05 21.46
CA LEU A 346 -20.78 24.31 22.56
C LEU A 346 -19.81 25.43 22.18
N ASP A 347 -19.52 26.30 23.14
CA ASP A 347 -18.59 27.42 22.97
C ASP A 347 -17.70 27.54 24.21
N VAL A 348 -16.39 27.80 23.99
CA VAL A 348 -15.44 27.98 25.10
C VAL A 348 -15.55 29.38 25.63
N ASP A 349 -16.02 29.49 26.88
CA ASP A 349 -16.28 30.76 27.53
C ASP A 349 -15.01 31.61 27.68
N HIS A 350 -15.11 32.88 27.25
CA HIS A 350 -14.02 33.85 27.37
C HIS A 350 -12.73 33.44 26.63
N PHE A 351 -12.81 32.64 25.57
CA PHE A 351 -11.63 32.12 24.85
C PHE A 351 -10.69 33.23 24.36
N LYS A 352 -11.22 34.37 23.92
CA LYS A 352 -10.42 35.54 23.56
C LYS A 352 -9.53 36.02 24.70
N LYS A 353 -10.02 36.02 25.96
CA LYS A 353 -9.20 36.38 27.12
C LYS A 353 -8.05 35.41 27.35
N VAL A 354 -8.26 34.12 27.06
CA VAL A 354 -7.19 33.11 27.16
C VAL A 354 -6.10 33.42 26.12
N ASN A 355 -6.47 33.71 24.88
CA ASN A 355 -5.52 34.09 23.84
C ASN A 355 -4.77 35.39 24.18
N ASP A 356 -5.48 36.41 24.63
CA ASP A 356 -4.91 37.72 24.94
C ASP A 356 -3.95 37.65 26.16
N SER A 357 -4.22 36.77 27.16
CA SER A 357 -3.41 36.64 28.39
C SER A 357 -2.26 35.66 28.30
N TYR A 358 -2.39 34.60 27.46
CA TYR A 358 -1.44 33.46 27.44
C TYR A 358 -0.91 33.15 26.04
N GLY A 359 -1.38 33.86 25.02
CA GLY A 359 -0.99 33.67 23.62
C GLY A 359 -1.74 32.53 22.91
N HIS A 360 -1.75 32.58 21.58
CA HIS A 360 -2.49 31.64 20.72
C HIS A 360 -2.09 30.17 20.92
N LEU A 361 -0.81 29.88 21.22
CA LEU A 361 -0.36 28.51 21.48
C LEU A 361 -1.04 27.86 22.70
N ILE A 362 -1.37 28.66 23.71
CA ILE A 362 -2.08 28.17 24.90
C ILE A 362 -3.57 28.05 24.58
N GLY A 363 -4.12 28.98 23.80
CA GLY A 363 -5.49 28.86 23.27
C GLY A 363 -5.67 27.59 22.44
N ASP A 364 -4.74 27.26 21.56
CA ASP A 364 -4.76 26.04 20.76
C ASP A 364 -4.74 24.78 21.65
N ARG A 365 -3.89 24.77 22.69
CA ARG A 365 -3.88 23.68 23.71
C ARG A 365 -5.22 23.60 24.46
N ALA A 366 -5.84 24.72 24.75
CA ALA A 366 -7.14 24.74 25.39
C ALA A 366 -8.21 24.05 24.51
N LEU A 367 -8.26 24.39 23.23
CA LEU A 367 -9.17 23.74 22.27
C LEU A 367 -8.88 22.24 22.13
N GLN A 368 -7.61 21.85 22.02
CA GLN A 368 -7.22 20.43 21.99
C GLN A 368 -7.61 19.67 23.25
N THR A 369 -7.46 20.30 24.42
CA THR A 369 -7.86 19.71 25.71
C THR A 369 -9.39 19.55 25.77
N CYS A 370 -10.17 20.55 25.34
CA CYS A 370 -11.63 20.44 25.26
C CYS A 370 -12.05 19.25 24.39
N VAL A 371 -11.51 19.18 23.17
CA VAL A 371 -11.86 18.11 22.22
C VAL A 371 -11.48 16.73 22.77
N THR A 372 -10.28 16.56 23.32
CA THR A 372 -9.84 15.29 23.92
C THR A 372 -10.76 14.89 25.08
N THR A 373 -11.15 15.84 25.93
CA THR A 373 -12.07 15.59 27.02
C THR A 373 -13.43 15.14 26.51
N ILE A 374 -13.98 15.83 25.51
CA ILE A 374 -15.26 15.46 24.88
C ILE A 374 -15.19 14.06 24.26
N GLN A 375 -14.15 13.78 23.48
CA GLN A 375 -13.98 12.47 22.80
C GLN A 375 -13.89 11.30 23.77
N ASN A 376 -13.29 11.49 24.94
CA ASN A 376 -13.20 10.46 25.99
C ASN A 376 -14.56 10.15 26.66
N ILE A 377 -15.54 11.05 26.49
CA ILE A 377 -16.89 10.93 27.08
C ILE A 377 -17.88 10.35 26.07
N LEU A 378 -17.70 10.70 24.79
CA LEU A 378 -18.59 10.32 23.70
C LEU A 378 -18.47 8.83 23.35
N HIS A 379 -19.55 8.26 22.84
CA HIS A 379 -19.56 6.92 22.27
C HIS A 379 -19.05 6.92 20.83
N PRO A 380 -18.62 5.77 20.28
CA PRO A 380 -18.09 5.67 18.90
C PRO A 380 -19.05 6.10 17.79
N HIS A 381 -20.35 6.17 18.08
CA HIS A 381 -21.39 6.57 17.12
C HIS A 381 -21.78 8.04 17.22
N ASP A 382 -21.31 8.72 18.26
CA ASP A 382 -21.55 10.14 18.44
C ASP A 382 -20.62 10.95 17.53
N LEU A 383 -21.06 12.10 17.07
CA LEU A 383 -20.26 12.97 16.22
C LEU A 383 -19.81 14.21 16.97
N LEU A 384 -18.55 14.60 16.80
CA LEU A 384 -17.98 15.85 17.27
C LEU A 384 -17.39 16.62 16.09
N GLY A 385 -17.80 17.88 15.91
CA GLY A 385 -17.29 18.77 14.88
C GLY A 385 -16.92 20.16 15.41
N ARG A 386 -15.94 20.81 14.77
CA ARG A 386 -15.56 22.20 15.03
C ARG A 386 -16.25 23.10 14.01
N PHE A 387 -16.97 24.12 14.49
CA PHE A 387 -17.79 24.98 13.64
C PHE A 387 -17.16 26.36 13.39
N GLY A 388 -16.36 26.84 14.32
CA GLY A 388 -15.68 28.12 14.28
C GLY A 388 -14.44 28.10 15.18
N GLY A 389 -13.86 29.24 15.46
CA GLY A 389 -12.65 29.36 16.29
C GLY A 389 -12.71 28.57 17.61
N GLU A 390 -13.74 28.84 18.40
CA GLU A 390 -13.96 28.26 19.74
C GLU A 390 -15.28 27.48 19.87
N GLU A 391 -15.98 27.28 18.73
CA GLU A 391 -17.29 26.65 18.68
C GLU A 391 -17.22 25.21 18.21
N PHE A 392 -17.92 24.34 18.91
CA PHE A 392 -18.04 22.92 18.60
C PHE A 392 -19.51 22.49 18.55
N ALA A 393 -19.78 21.46 17.76
CA ALA A 393 -21.08 20.81 17.71
C ALA A 393 -20.95 19.31 17.99
N ILE A 394 -21.95 18.76 18.69
CA ILE A 394 -22.04 17.31 18.99
C ILE A 394 -23.41 16.83 18.51
N PHE A 395 -23.46 15.64 17.92
CA PHE A 395 -24.69 14.97 17.55
C PHE A 395 -24.74 13.58 18.16
N ILE A 396 -25.82 13.31 18.89
CA ILE A 396 -26.09 12.02 19.57
C ILE A 396 -27.26 11.35 18.89
N PRO A 397 -27.08 10.22 18.17
CA PRO A 397 -28.10 9.64 17.29
C PRO A 397 -29.19 8.83 18.00
N ASP A 398 -29.06 8.51 19.26
CA ASP A 398 -30.04 7.72 20.04
C ASP A 398 -29.96 8.14 21.51
N THR A 399 -30.85 9.07 21.94
CA THR A 399 -30.80 9.61 23.31
C THR A 399 -32.14 10.17 23.73
N THR A 400 -32.38 10.22 25.04
CA THR A 400 -33.52 10.93 25.65
C THR A 400 -33.12 12.34 26.06
N ARG A 401 -34.11 13.16 26.42
CA ARG A 401 -33.89 14.53 26.90
C ARG A 401 -33.01 14.55 28.16
N GLU A 402 -33.31 13.66 29.10
CA GLU A 402 -32.62 13.54 30.38
C GLU A 402 -31.15 13.09 30.14
N ALA A 403 -30.94 12.03 29.36
CA ALA A 403 -29.63 11.54 29.03
C ALA A 403 -28.78 12.57 28.27
N ALA A 404 -29.37 13.31 27.34
CA ALA A 404 -28.69 14.39 26.64
C ALA A 404 -28.23 15.51 27.57
N PHE A 405 -29.09 15.90 28.53
CA PHE A 405 -28.73 16.91 29.51
C PHE A 405 -27.61 16.43 30.44
N GLU A 406 -27.71 15.22 30.97
CA GLU A 406 -26.68 14.61 31.82
C GLU A 406 -25.35 14.50 31.14
N LEU A 407 -25.34 14.11 29.83
CA LEU A 407 -24.15 14.06 29.01
C LEU A 407 -23.51 15.43 28.83
N ALA A 408 -24.30 16.45 28.52
CA ALA A 408 -23.81 17.81 28.37
C ALA A 408 -23.25 18.38 29.67
N GLU A 409 -23.92 18.16 30.82
CA GLU A 409 -23.41 18.57 32.14
C GLU A 409 -22.11 17.84 32.49
N ARG A 410 -22.01 16.54 32.19
CA ARG A 410 -20.75 15.77 32.35
C ARG A 410 -19.61 16.35 31.53
N ILE A 411 -19.87 16.69 30.27
CA ILE A 411 -18.88 17.35 29.39
C ILE A 411 -18.44 18.69 30.00
N ARG A 412 -19.38 19.55 30.39
CA ARG A 412 -19.12 20.86 30.99
C ARG A 412 -18.26 20.76 32.25
N ILE A 413 -18.64 19.89 33.15
CA ILE A 413 -17.93 19.69 34.43
C ILE A 413 -16.52 19.17 34.18
N GLN A 414 -16.36 18.14 33.32
CA GLN A 414 -15.04 17.57 33.07
C GLN A 414 -14.10 18.57 32.37
N ILE A 415 -14.58 19.36 31.40
CA ILE A 415 -13.76 20.41 30.80
C ILE A 415 -13.31 21.43 31.84
N SER A 416 -14.20 21.87 32.75
CA SER A 416 -13.87 22.86 33.78
C SER A 416 -12.83 22.35 34.79
N GLN A 417 -12.62 21.06 34.89
CA GLN A 417 -11.66 20.41 35.81
C GLN A 417 -10.33 20.02 35.13
N GLN A 418 -10.22 20.12 33.82
CA GLN A 418 -8.99 19.75 33.11
C GLN A 418 -7.94 20.86 33.17
N PRO A 419 -6.74 20.58 33.71
CA PRO A 419 -5.67 21.56 33.76
C PRO A 419 -5.00 21.73 32.40
N ILE A 420 -4.82 22.97 32.00
CA ILE A 420 -4.04 23.35 30.81
C ILE A 420 -2.72 23.93 31.33
N TYR A 421 -1.63 23.22 31.12
CA TYR A 421 -0.32 23.59 31.65
C TYR A 421 0.32 24.72 30.84
N VAL A 422 0.73 25.78 31.53
CA VAL A 422 1.44 26.94 30.99
C VAL A 422 2.85 26.96 31.56
N TYR A 423 3.87 27.06 30.68
CA TYR A 423 5.24 27.05 31.16
C TYR A 423 5.55 28.20 32.12
N GLY A 424 6.10 27.90 33.30
CA GLY A 424 6.44 28.89 34.31
C GLY A 424 5.25 29.53 35.04
N LYS A 425 4.01 29.03 34.86
CA LYS A 425 2.80 29.55 35.54
C LYS A 425 1.98 28.38 36.11
N LEU A 426 1.02 28.74 36.97
CA LEU A 426 0.00 27.79 37.43
C LEU A 426 -0.88 27.33 36.24
N PRO A 427 -1.39 26.09 36.28
CA PRO A 427 -2.31 25.61 35.25
C PRO A 427 -3.57 26.48 35.20
N ILE A 428 -4.07 26.70 33.98
CA ILE A 428 -5.34 27.40 33.77
C ILE A 428 -6.47 26.42 33.49
N PHE A 429 -7.68 26.84 33.75
CA PHE A 429 -8.90 26.08 33.49
C PHE A 429 -9.83 26.90 32.60
N VAL A 430 -10.50 26.22 31.66
CA VAL A 430 -11.49 26.85 30.79
C VAL A 430 -12.87 26.31 31.11
N GLN A 431 -13.88 27.09 30.80
CA GLN A 431 -15.29 26.73 30.97
C GLN A 431 -15.98 26.73 29.62
N VAL A 432 -17.11 26.05 29.50
CA VAL A 432 -17.90 25.97 28.30
C VAL A 432 -19.37 26.21 28.59
N SER A 433 -20.05 26.86 27.67
CA SER A 433 -21.50 26.96 27.65
C SER A 433 -22.04 26.01 26.55
N ILE A 434 -23.16 25.34 26.85
CA ILE A 434 -23.73 24.33 25.94
C ILE A 434 -25.22 24.60 25.74
N GLY A 435 -25.64 24.66 24.46
CA GLY A 435 -27.05 24.69 24.07
C GLY A 435 -27.47 23.37 23.44
N ILE A 436 -28.62 22.84 23.77
CA ILE A 436 -29.15 21.57 23.30
C ILE A 436 -30.48 21.77 22.59
N SER A 437 -30.64 21.15 21.42
CA SER A 437 -31.91 20.89 20.77
C SER A 437 -32.17 19.40 20.63
N LEU A 438 -33.46 19.01 20.62
CA LEU A 438 -33.88 17.63 20.53
C LEU A 438 -34.70 17.38 19.29
N TYR A 439 -34.39 16.29 18.59
CA TYR A 439 -35.24 15.75 17.56
C TYR A 439 -36.14 14.65 18.17
N SER A 440 -37.43 14.75 17.87
CA SER A 440 -38.39 13.69 18.14
C SER A 440 -39.11 13.28 16.84
N PRO A 441 -39.38 12.01 16.63
CA PRO A 441 -40.12 11.52 15.45
C PRO A 441 -41.50 12.14 15.33
N SER A 442 -42.08 12.57 16.43
CA SER A 442 -43.40 13.22 16.46
C SER A 442 -43.45 14.60 15.81
N TYR A 443 -42.28 15.23 15.62
CA TYR A 443 -42.16 16.58 15.04
C TYR A 443 -41.12 16.55 13.92
N HIS A 444 -41.57 16.67 12.66
CA HIS A 444 -40.66 16.79 11.52
C HIS A 444 -39.90 18.11 11.57
N ARG A 445 -38.65 18.05 12.07
CA ARG A 445 -37.74 19.19 12.11
C ARG A 445 -36.58 18.97 11.14
N SER A 446 -36.19 20.01 10.43
CA SER A 446 -34.99 19.97 9.59
C SER A 446 -33.74 20.05 10.46
N ILE A 447 -32.59 19.58 9.93
CA ILE A 447 -31.30 19.69 10.62
C ILE A 447 -30.94 21.16 10.85
N GLU A 448 -31.28 22.02 9.91
CA GLU A 448 -31.07 23.48 9.99
C GLU A 448 -31.90 24.11 11.15
N SER A 449 -33.11 23.62 11.39
CA SER A 449 -33.93 24.04 12.52
C SER A 449 -33.32 23.58 13.85
N LEU A 450 -32.87 22.31 13.94
CA LEU A 450 -32.20 21.79 15.15
C LEU A 450 -30.93 22.55 15.47
N PHE A 451 -30.14 22.87 14.45
CA PHE A 451 -28.94 23.68 14.62
C PHE A 451 -29.27 25.07 15.20
N LYS A 452 -30.26 25.77 14.61
CA LYS A 452 -30.68 27.08 15.08
C LYS A 452 -31.19 27.05 16.52
N GLU A 453 -32.00 26.05 16.87
CA GLU A 453 -32.53 25.92 18.22
C GLU A 453 -31.42 25.65 19.25
N ALA A 454 -30.40 24.84 18.91
CA ALA A 454 -29.25 24.63 19.78
C ALA A 454 -28.39 25.89 19.94
N ASP A 455 -28.24 26.68 18.88
CA ASP A 455 -27.52 27.96 18.92
C ASP A 455 -28.28 29.02 19.77
N ASP A 456 -29.60 29.10 19.62
CA ASP A 456 -30.45 29.94 20.46
C ASP A 456 -30.36 29.52 21.95
N ALA A 457 -30.32 28.22 22.23
CA ALA A 457 -30.13 27.69 23.57
C ALA A 457 -28.73 28.01 24.12
N LEU A 458 -27.68 27.92 23.30
CA LEU A 458 -26.32 28.33 23.67
C LEU A 458 -26.25 29.84 24.01
N TYR A 459 -26.92 30.65 23.22
CA TYR A 459 -27.01 32.08 23.50
C TYR A 459 -27.67 32.37 24.84
N GLN A 460 -28.74 31.63 25.24
CA GLN A 460 -29.35 31.73 26.54
C GLN A 460 -28.40 31.30 27.67
N ALA A 461 -27.66 30.20 27.47
CA ALA A 461 -26.63 29.76 28.42
C ALA A 461 -25.58 30.85 28.67
N LYS A 462 -25.10 31.52 27.63
CA LYS A 462 -24.14 32.62 27.71
C LYS A 462 -24.75 33.87 28.43
N ARG A 463 -26.00 34.23 28.12
CA ARG A 463 -26.68 35.37 28.76
C ARG A 463 -26.95 35.18 30.24
N GLN A 464 -27.25 33.97 30.66
CA GLN A 464 -27.58 33.68 32.07
C GLN A 464 -26.35 33.51 32.98
N GLY A 465 -25.12 33.74 32.48
CA GLY A 465 -23.90 33.77 33.29
C GLY A 465 -22.86 32.72 32.90
N ARG A 466 -22.99 32.09 31.74
CA ARG A 466 -22.03 31.11 31.18
C ARG A 466 -21.85 29.85 32.03
N ASN A 467 -20.90 28.99 31.65
CA ASN A 467 -20.56 27.72 32.31
C ASN A 467 -21.82 26.93 32.73
N ARG A 468 -22.71 26.71 31.78
CA ARG A 468 -23.99 26.00 31.99
C ARG A 468 -24.53 25.37 30.73
N VAL A 469 -25.45 24.45 30.93
CA VAL A 469 -26.25 23.83 29.85
C VAL A 469 -27.63 24.47 29.80
N PHE A 470 -28.13 24.69 28.58
CA PHE A 470 -29.50 25.13 28.34
C PHE A 470 -30.13 24.24 27.26
N ILE A 471 -31.35 23.77 27.49
CA ILE A 471 -32.14 22.97 26.49
C ILE A 471 -33.22 23.86 25.91
N SER A 472 -33.34 23.83 24.57
CA SER A 472 -34.49 24.46 23.90
C SER A 472 -35.78 23.75 24.31
N LEU A 473 -36.83 24.55 24.52
CA LEU A 473 -38.15 24.04 24.89
C LEU A 473 -38.85 23.34 23.71
#